data_4390a84d191563870eca54c795a93f44
#
_entry.id   4390a84d191563870eca54c795a93f44
#
_cell.length_a   1.000
_cell.length_b   1.000
_cell.length_c   1.000
_cell.angle_alpha   90.00
_cell.angle_beta   90.00
_cell.angle_gamma   90.00
#
_symmetry.space_group_name_H-M   'P 1'
#
loop_
_entity.id
_entity.type
_entity.pdbx_description
1 polymer ?
#
loop_
_entity_poly.entity_id
_entity_poly.type
_entity_poly.pdbx_seq_one_letter_code
_entity_poly.pdbx_strand_id
1 'polypeptide(L)'
;METRYRIQSLEEYTANHEKKIVRVARQATRQPKCAKAYDPTQETPPDHPWFKLNKSAIDQHIRDISDKVINKLQSARPDDKELSSIMKAVSEVREVSASDGQEVAIVGQQGMGKSLLINALQNRRNLSKTTARGKACTASAIKYRHKPGASDLEENYDAAVTFMDDECLDEVIREHIRHYDHFYFSGDAKSDHSDDEAHAAATAKEFFDAVFNTKVDSIAETELRRLLVASNIRNGALFTETLKMAHKRIEETGAGADRKIFYSDMKIGPLVEDIKSYVSQQDDVPSLWTIVQDVSIYLGSALSREGICVVDLPGKLQLQISYV
;
A
#
# COMPACT_ATOMS: atom_id res chain seq x y z
N MET A 1 -8.54 -18.64 44.62
CA MET A 1 -8.98 -17.22 44.74
C MET A 1 -9.73 -16.85 43.47
N GLU A 2 -11.03 -17.00 43.46
CA GLU A 2 -11.89 -16.59 42.35
C GLU A 2 -12.06 -15.08 42.36
N THR A 3 -11.50 -14.40 41.40
CA THR A 3 -11.75 -12.96 41.20
C THR A 3 -13.13 -12.85 40.53
N ARG A 4 -14.17 -12.65 41.34
CA ARG A 4 -15.50 -12.32 40.85
C ARG A 4 -15.46 -10.92 40.24
N TYR A 5 -15.50 -10.85 38.93
CA TYR A 5 -15.79 -9.59 38.21
C TYR A 5 -17.22 -9.19 38.56
N ARG A 6 -17.34 -8.11 39.38
CA ARG A 6 -18.62 -7.46 39.65
C ARG A 6 -19.07 -6.81 38.35
N ILE A 7 -20.11 -7.34 37.73
CA ILE A 7 -20.76 -6.70 36.62
C ILE A 7 -21.38 -5.43 37.14
N GLN A 8 -20.81 -4.28 36.86
CA GLN A 8 -21.43 -2.99 37.10
C GLN A 8 -22.76 -2.93 36.33
N SER A 9 -23.80 -2.31 36.95
CA SER A 9 -25.05 -2.13 36.20
C SER A 9 -24.80 -1.37 34.91
N LEU A 10 -25.58 -1.64 33.88
CA LEU A 10 -25.45 -0.99 32.55
C LEU A 10 -25.52 0.55 32.70
N GLU A 11 -26.29 1.03 33.64
CA GLU A 11 -26.44 2.45 33.97
C GLU A 11 -25.16 3.06 34.58
N GLU A 12 -24.49 2.36 35.49
CA GLU A 12 -23.18 2.78 35.99
C GLU A 12 -22.09 2.79 34.95
N TYR A 13 -22.10 1.79 34.05
CA TYR A 13 -21.16 1.70 32.91
C TYR A 13 -21.36 2.88 31.95
N THR A 14 -22.61 3.16 31.54
CA THR A 14 -22.94 4.26 30.63
C THR A 14 -22.62 5.62 31.26
N ALA A 15 -22.95 5.86 32.50
CA ALA A 15 -22.65 7.11 33.20
C ALA A 15 -21.11 7.34 33.34
N ASN A 16 -20.35 6.28 33.61
CA ASN A 16 -18.90 6.36 33.66
C ASN A 16 -18.26 6.56 32.27
N HIS A 17 -18.86 5.96 31.24
CA HIS A 17 -18.41 6.12 29.87
C HIS A 17 -18.66 7.53 29.32
N GLU A 18 -19.83 8.11 29.61
CA GLU A 18 -20.17 9.50 29.28
C GLU A 18 -19.25 10.51 30.00
N LYS A 19 -18.98 10.30 31.28
CA LYS A 19 -18.01 11.14 32.04
C LYS A 19 -16.60 11.03 31.40
N LYS A 20 -16.19 9.86 30.93
CA LYS A 20 -14.90 9.66 30.29
C LYS A 20 -14.84 10.36 28.95
N ILE A 21 -15.89 10.28 28.14
CA ILE A 21 -16.01 10.98 26.83
C ILE A 21 -15.97 12.51 27.06
N VAL A 22 -16.73 13.05 27.99
CA VAL A 22 -16.71 14.48 28.32
C VAL A 22 -15.33 14.93 28.80
N ARG A 23 -14.61 14.10 29.56
CA ARG A 23 -13.26 14.39 30.03
C ARG A 23 -12.25 14.41 28.89
N VAL A 24 -12.34 13.48 27.97
CA VAL A 24 -11.51 13.43 26.76
C VAL A 24 -11.82 14.61 25.83
N ALA A 25 -13.09 14.95 25.63
CA ALA A 25 -13.50 16.12 24.85
C ALA A 25 -13.00 17.43 25.47
N ARG A 26 -13.08 17.59 26.80
CA ARG A 26 -12.53 18.76 27.52
C ARG A 26 -11.00 18.81 27.47
N GLN A 27 -10.30 17.68 27.41
CA GLN A 27 -8.85 17.64 27.20
C GLN A 27 -8.47 17.99 25.74
N ALA A 28 -9.29 17.58 24.76
CA ALA A 28 -9.09 17.90 23.35
C ALA A 28 -9.34 19.39 23.04
N THR A 29 -10.21 20.07 23.78
CA THR A 29 -10.47 21.53 23.64
C THR A 29 -9.44 22.42 24.35
N ARG A 30 -8.62 21.86 25.25
CA ARG A 30 -7.42 22.57 25.69
C ARG A 30 -6.45 22.54 24.50
N GLN A 31 -6.24 23.70 23.89
CA GLN A 31 -5.15 23.85 22.90
C GLN A 31 -3.91 23.14 23.47
N PRO A 32 -3.37 22.12 22.79
CA PRO A 32 -2.14 21.52 23.27
C PRO A 32 -1.15 22.69 23.35
N LYS A 33 -0.58 22.96 24.53
CA LYS A 33 0.63 23.77 24.63
C LYS A 33 1.51 23.19 23.53
N CYS A 34 1.85 24.02 22.54
CA CYS A 34 2.59 23.62 21.35
C CYS A 34 3.73 22.71 21.79
N ALA A 35 3.50 21.41 21.75
CA ALA A 35 4.58 20.46 21.99
C ALA A 35 5.61 20.83 20.92
N LYS A 36 6.82 21.19 21.34
CA LYS A 36 7.90 21.44 20.39
C LYS A 36 7.87 20.28 19.41
N ALA A 37 7.82 20.60 18.11
CA ALA A 37 7.87 19.55 17.10
C ALA A 37 9.06 18.66 17.46
N TYR A 38 8.83 17.34 17.46
CA TYR A 38 9.89 16.37 17.67
C TYR A 38 10.99 16.62 16.65
N ASP A 39 12.17 16.86 17.11
CA ASP A 39 13.34 17.08 16.28
C ASP A 39 14.32 15.91 16.48
N PRO A 40 14.36 14.97 15.53
CA PRO A 40 15.20 13.78 15.63
C PRO A 40 16.70 14.13 15.69
N THR A 41 17.11 15.32 15.25
CA THR A 41 18.51 15.75 15.32
C THR A 41 18.97 16.07 16.74
N GLN A 42 18.04 16.26 17.68
CA GLN A 42 18.32 16.51 19.10
C GLN A 42 18.41 15.22 19.91
N GLU A 43 18.09 14.07 19.34
CA GLU A 43 18.29 12.78 20.02
C GLU A 43 19.76 12.42 20.05
N THR A 44 20.20 11.96 21.21
CA THR A 44 21.53 11.34 21.32
C THR A 44 21.41 9.91 20.80
N PRO A 45 22.05 9.56 19.68
CA PRO A 45 22.02 8.19 19.18
C PRO A 45 22.52 7.22 20.25
N PRO A 46 21.99 6.00 20.32
CA PRO A 46 22.50 4.98 21.22
C PRO A 46 24.01 4.80 21.03
N ASP A 47 24.75 4.60 22.13
CA ASP A 47 26.21 4.41 22.08
C ASP A 47 26.57 2.98 21.58
N HIS A 48 26.20 2.73 20.34
CA HIS A 48 26.52 1.49 19.63
C HIS A 48 27.22 1.83 18.32
N PRO A 49 28.29 1.09 17.92
CA PRO A 49 29.03 1.37 16.69
C PRO A 49 28.19 1.53 15.43
N TRP A 50 27.10 0.78 15.33
CA TRP A 50 26.17 0.84 14.20
C TRP A 50 25.59 2.24 13.96
N PHE A 51 25.23 2.96 15.02
CA PHE A 51 24.66 4.32 14.90
C PHE A 51 25.70 5.39 14.58
N LYS A 52 27.00 5.01 14.64
CA LYS A 52 28.15 5.90 14.29
C LYS A 52 28.53 5.74 12.82
N LEU A 53 27.96 4.77 12.10
CA LEU A 53 28.27 4.54 10.70
C LEU A 53 27.63 5.62 9.81
N ASN A 54 28.44 6.25 9.00
CA ASN A 54 27.95 7.11 7.94
C ASN A 54 27.65 6.27 6.69
N LYS A 55 26.38 5.90 6.51
CA LYS A 55 25.90 5.07 5.40
C LYS A 55 26.32 5.64 4.05
N SER A 56 26.11 6.94 3.83
CA SER A 56 26.46 7.61 2.56
C SER A 56 27.96 7.52 2.27
N ALA A 57 28.82 7.63 3.30
CA ALA A 57 30.25 7.47 3.13
C ALA A 57 30.65 6.04 2.79
N ILE A 58 29.96 5.04 3.38
CA ILE A 58 30.17 3.62 3.07
C ILE A 58 29.75 3.33 1.62
N ASP A 59 28.57 3.78 1.21
CA ASP A 59 28.06 3.60 -0.14
C ASP A 59 28.97 4.25 -1.20
N GLN A 60 29.49 5.45 -0.91
CA GLN A 60 30.46 6.11 -1.77
C GLN A 60 31.77 5.31 -1.86
N HIS A 61 32.23 4.78 -0.74
CA HIS A 61 33.45 3.97 -0.70
C HIS A 61 33.32 2.66 -1.48
N ILE A 62 32.16 2.01 -1.39
CA ILE A 62 31.84 0.81 -2.19
C ILE A 62 31.88 1.14 -3.68
N ARG A 63 31.25 2.25 -4.11
CA ARG A 63 31.29 2.69 -5.52
C ARG A 63 32.70 2.96 -5.98
N ASP A 64 33.50 3.70 -5.21
CA ASP A 64 34.90 4.04 -5.54
C ASP A 64 35.78 2.77 -5.69
N ILE A 65 35.57 1.78 -4.82
CA ILE A 65 36.24 0.48 -4.92
C ILE A 65 35.80 -0.28 -6.16
N SER A 66 34.47 -0.36 -6.39
CA SER A 66 33.90 -1.04 -7.56
C SER A 66 34.41 -0.44 -8.86
N ASP A 67 34.44 0.89 -8.99
CA ASP A 67 34.96 1.57 -10.16
C ASP A 67 36.45 1.28 -10.39
N LYS A 68 37.26 1.25 -9.32
CA LYS A 68 38.68 0.88 -9.41
C LYS A 68 38.86 -0.57 -9.87
N VAL A 69 38.04 -1.50 -9.40
CA VAL A 69 38.09 -2.91 -9.79
C VAL A 69 37.69 -3.06 -11.24
N ILE A 70 36.55 -2.47 -11.66
CA ILE A 70 36.07 -2.52 -13.05
C ILE A 70 37.14 -1.97 -14.02
N ASN A 71 37.69 -0.79 -13.72
CA ASN A 71 38.72 -0.18 -14.55
C ASN A 71 39.99 -1.04 -14.68
N LYS A 72 40.40 -1.71 -13.63
CA LYS A 72 41.53 -2.64 -13.66
C LYS A 72 41.26 -3.90 -14.47
N LEU A 73 40.04 -4.47 -14.33
CA LEU A 73 39.64 -5.66 -15.06
C LEU A 73 39.51 -5.36 -16.57
N GLN A 74 38.92 -4.21 -16.94
CA GLN A 74 38.82 -3.75 -18.32
C GLN A 74 40.18 -3.57 -19.01
N SER A 75 41.19 -3.11 -18.26
CA SER A 75 42.54 -2.91 -18.77
C SER A 75 43.39 -4.19 -18.86
N ALA A 76 42.96 -5.29 -18.20
CA ALA A 76 43.76 -6.50 -18.11
C ALA A 76 43.57 -7.44 -19.33
N ARG A 77 42.35 -7.87 -19.66
CA ARG A 77 42.02 -8.74 -20.80
C ARG A 77 40.55 -8.62 -21.15
N PRO A 78 40.18 -7.89 -22.20
CA PRO A 78 38.77 -7.62 -22.54
C PRO A 78 37.97 -8.84 -22.99
N ASP A 79 38.61 -9.91 -23.45
CA ASP A 79 37.93 -11.08 -24.05
C ASP A 79 37.82 -12.31 -23.14
N ASP A 80 38.19 -12.16 -21.85
CA ASP A 80 38.12 -13.24 -20.87
C ASP A 80 36.72 -13.37 -20.29
N LYS A 81 36.06 -14.52 -20.50
CA LYS A 81 34.70 -14.78 -20.00
C LYS A 81 34.60 -14.78 -18.44
N GLU A 82 35.66 -15.22 -17.81
CA GLU A 82 35.72 -15.26 -16.34
C GLU A 82 35.80 -13.84 -15.76
N LEU A 83 36.65 -13.00 -16.35
CA LEU A 83 36.73 -11.58 -16.00
C LEU A 83 35.45 -10.82 -16.30
N SER A 84 34.75 -11.14 -17.40
CA SER A 84 33.44 -10.56 -17.72
C SER A 84 32.38 -10.90 -16.69
N SER A 85 32.38 -12.14 -16.16
CA SER A 85 31.46 -12.56 -15.07
C SER A 85 31.75 -11.80 -13.76
N ILE A 86 33.05 -11.64 -13.43
CA ILE A 86 33.45 -10.86 -12.25
C ILE A 86 33.07 -9.38 -12.40
N MET A 87 33.27 -8.80 -13.58
CA MET A 87 32.87 -7.41 -13.86
C MET A 87 31.36 -7.22 -13.69
N LYS A 88 30.55 -8.16 -14.16
CA LYS A 88 29.10 -8.13 -13.99
C LYS A 88 28.72 -8.15 -12.52
N ALA A 89 29.29 -9.08 -11.74
CA ALA A 89 29.04 -9.17 -10.30
C ALA A 89 29.46 -7.90 -9.54
N VAL A 90 30.62 -7.29 -9.91
CA VAL A 90 31.05 -6.02 -9.30
C VAL A 90 30.16 -4.87 -9.71
N SER A 91 29.64 -4.85 -10.95
CA SER A 91 28.66 -3.85 -11.39
C SER A 91 27.35 -3.98 -10.63
N GLU A 92 26.87 -5.19 -10.40
CA GLU A 92 25.70 -5.44 -9.57
C GLU A 92 25.88 -4.91 -8.14
N VAL A 93 27.04 -5.18 -7.50
CA VAL A 93 27.36 -4.62 -6.17
C VAL A 93 27.44 -3.09 -6.19
N ARG A 94 27.98 -2.49 -7.26
CA ARG A 94 28.03 -1.04 -7.45
C ARG A 94 26.66 -0.41 -7.56
N GLU A 95 25.74 -1.11 -8.21
CA GLU A 95 24.34 -0.69 -8.45
C GLU A 95 23.42 -1.00 -7.26
N VAL A 96 23.82 -1.86 -6.32
CA VAL A 96 23.18 -2.01 -5.01
C VAL A 96 23.36 -0.69 -4.25
N SER A 97 22.73 0.31 -4.79
CA SER A 97 22.70 1.61 -4.18
C SER A 97 21.55 1.66 -3.18
N ALA A 98 21.67 2.63 -2.29
CA ALA A 98 20.63 3.00 -1.32
C ALA A 98 19.24 3.31 -1.92
N SER A 99 19.01 3.05 -3.22
CA SER A 99 17.74 3.27 -3.90
C SER A 99 16.69 2.20 -3.58
N ASP A 100 17.11 0.99 -3.22
CA ASP A 100 16.21 -0.03 -2.70
C ASP A 100 16.13 0.08 -1.18
N GLY A 101 15.60 1.21 -0.74
CA GLY A 101 15.37 1.49 0.67
C GLY A 101 14.55 0.38 1.33
N GLN A 102 14.80 0.16 2.62
CA GLN A 102 14.02 -0.81 3.39
C GLN A 102 12.54 -0.43 3.37
N GLU A 103 11.69 -1.32 2.90
CA GLU A 103 10.24 -1.17 3.01
C GLU A 103 9.80 -1.60 4.42
N VAL A 104 9.17 -0.67 5.14
CA VAL A 104 8.63 -0.89 6.48
C VAL A 104 7.12 -0.83 6.39
N ALA A 105 6.47 -1.98 6.44
CA ALA A 105 5.01 -2.07 6.38
C ALA A 105 4.38 -1.81 7.75
N ILE A 106 3.41 -0.89 7.79
CA ILE A 106 2.61 -0.62 8.99
C ILE A 106 1.39 -1.55 8.98
N VAL A 107 1.42 -2.55 9.85
CA VAL A 107 0.38 -3.58 9.97
C VAL A 107 -0.47 -3.31 11.22
N GLY A 108 -1.77 -3.56 11.13
CA GLY A 108 -2.68 -3.45 12.27
C GLY A 108 -4.14 -3.37 11.83
N GLN A 109 -5.04 -3.68 12.75
CA GLN A 109 -6.48 -3.63 12.49
C GLN A 109 -6.94 -2.21 12.10
N GLN A 110 -8.08 -2.15 11.44
CA GLN A 110 -8.71 -0.88 11.11
C GLN A 110 -9.02 -0.07 12.39
N GLY A 111 -8.79 1.24 12.34
CA GLY A 111 -9.01 2.13 13.47
C GLY A 111 -7.89 2.16 14.53
N MET A 112 -6.84 1.36 14.39
CA MET A 112 -5.71 1.32 15.34
C MET A 112 -4.73 2.49 15.22
N GLY A 113 -4.97 3.44 14.32
CA GLY A 113 -4.15 4.64 14.20
C GLY A 113 -2.96 4.52 13.24
N LYS A 114 -2.92 3.54 12.33
CA LYS A 114 -1.84 3.38 11.33
C LYS A 114 -1.56 4.67 10.56
N SER A 115 -2.59 5.26 9.96
CA SER A 115 -2.46 6.51 9.20
C SER A 115 -2.00 7.68 10.07
N LEU A 116 -2.37 7.73 11.35
CA LEU A 116 -1.88 8.73 12.29
C LEU A 116 -0.38 8.54 12.57
N LEU A 117 0.05 7.29 12.75
CA LEU A 117 1.46 6.94 12.92
C LEU A 117 2.28 7.33 11.69
N ILE A 118 1.79 7.05 10.48
CA ILE A 118 2.45 7.43 9.23
C ILE A 118 2.61 8.95 9.14
N ASN A 119 1.54 9.70 9.43
CA ASN A 119 1.60 11.15 9.46
C ASN A 119 2.64 11.68 10.46
N ALA A 120 2.76 11.04 11.62
CA ALA A 120 3.74 11.39 12.64
C ALA A 120 5.18 11.04 12.18
N LEU A 121 5.41 9.83 11.65
CA LEU A 121 6.71 9.38 11.16
C LEU A 121 7.23 10.26 10.01
N GLN A 122 6.36 10.69 9.12
CA GLN A 122 6.72 11.57 8.00
C GLN A 122 6.72 13.05 8.38
N ASN A 123 6.38 13.37 9.63
CA ASN A 123 6.20 14.76 10.12
C ASN A 123 5.29 15.59 9.19
N ARG A 124 4.19 15.01 8.75
CA ARG A 124 3.21 15.60 7.84
C ARG A 124 1.80 15.50 8.38
N ARG A 125 0.97 16.50 8.11
CA ARG A 125 -0.46 16.45 8.42
C ARG A 125 -1.25 16.01 7.19
N ASN A 126 -2.20 15.10 7.37
CA ASN A 126 -3.14 14.65 6.32
C ASN A 126 -2.47 13.96 5.11
N LEU A 127 -1.24 13.48 5.24
CA LEU A 127 -0.55 12.70 4.22
C LEU A 127 -1.27 11.35 4.00
N SER A 128 -1.52 10.63 5.08
CA SER A 128 -2.42 9.47 5.09
C SER A 128 -3.75 9.87 5.73
N LYS A 129 -4.87 9.54 5.06
CA LYS A 129 -6.22 9.89 5.55
C LYS A 129 -6.53 9.14 6.84
N THR A 130 -6.94 9.89 7.86
CA THR A 130 -7.50 9.35 9.09
C THR A 130 -9.01 9.51 9.03
N THR A 131 -9.80 8.42 8.98
CA THR A 131 -11.26 8.51 9.06
C THR A 131 -11.76 7.94 10.37
N ALA A 132 -12.65 8.67 11.02
CA ALA A 132 -13.32 8.23 12.25
C ALA A 132 -14.51 7.27 11.99
N ARG A 133 -14.82 6.93 10.72
CA ARG A 133 -16.08 6.28 10.36
C ARG A 133 -15.99 4.78 10.08
N GLY A 134 -14.96 4.07 10.52
CA GLY A 134 -14.95 2.59 10.49
C GLY A 134 -14.97 1.90 9.11
N LYS A 135 -14.99 2.64 7.98
CA LYS A 135 -14.74 2.06 6.65
C LYS A 135 -13.25 2.01 6.37
N ALA A 136 -12.77 0.97 5.70
CA ALA A 136 -11.37 0.90 5.29
C ALA A 136 -11.02 2.13 4.44
N CYS A 137 -10.03 2.90 4.87
CA CYS A 137 -9.60 4.10 4.16
C CYS A 137 -8.69 3.78 2.99
N THR A 138 -7.98 2.66 3.10
CA THR A 138 -6.95 2.22 2.18
C THR A 138 -7.29 0.80 1.75
N ALA A 139 -7.43 0.57 0.47
CA ALA A 139 -7.70 -0.74 -0.11
C ALA A 139 -6.48 -1.24 -0.92
N SER A 140 -5.66 -0.32 -1.46
CA SER A 140 -4.37 -0.63 -2.09
C SER A 140 -3.21 -0.18 -1.21
N ALA A 141 -2.04 -0.79 -1.35
CA ALA A 141 -0.84 -0.37 -0.62
C ALA A 141 -0.41 1.03 -1.05
N ILE A 142 -0.10 1.90 -0.08
CA ILE A 142 0.49 3.22 -0.34
C ILE A 142 1.91 3.23 0.18
N LYS A 143 2.87 3.52 -0.71
CA LYS A 143 4.30 3.58 -0.43
C LYS A 143 4.75 5.03 -0.34
N TYR A 144 5.37 5.41 0.78
CA TYR A 144 5.92 6.74 1.00
C TYR A 144 7.42 6.70 0.79
N ARG A 145 7.87 7.30 -0.34
CA ARG A 145 9.24 7.21 -0.84
C ARG A 145 9.93 8.57 -0.82
N HIS A 146 11.26 8.56 -0.87
CA HIS A 146 12.03 9.79 -0.99
C HIS A 146 11.85 10.45 -2.36
N LYS A 147 11.57 11.76 -2.36
CA LYS A 147 11.64 12.62 -3.55
C LYS A 147 13.06 13.17 -3.70
N PRO A 148 13.82 12.78 -4.72
CA PRO A 148 15.18 13.26 -4.90
C PRO A 148 15.24 14.80 -4.99
N GLY A 149 16.15 15.40 -4.23
CA GLY A 149 16.31 16.85 -4.19
C GLY A 149 15.29 17.63 -3.36
N ALA A 150 14.25 16.96 -2.84
CA ALA A 150 13.27 17.64 -2.00
C ALA A 150 13.80 17.90 -0.58
N SER A 151 13.49 19.08 -0.06
CA SER A 151 13.75 19.42 1.34
C SER A 151 12.66 18.84 2.27
N ASP A 152 12.99 18.67 3.55
CA ASP A 152 12.03 18.21 4.56
C ASP A 152 10.87 19.20 4.80
N LEU A 153 10.99 20.41 4.34
CA LEU A 153 9.98 21.48 4.44
C LEU A 153 9.14 21.62 3.18
N GLU A 154 9.49 20.91 2.11
CA GLU A 154 8.75 20.97 0.86
C GLU A 154 7.35 20.39 1.03
N GLU A 155 6.35 21.14 0.60
CA GLU A 155 4.93 20.76 0.70
C GLU A 155 4.35 20.27 -0.63
N ASN A 156 5.18 20.11 -1.66
CA ASN A 156 4.77 19.56 -2.94
C ASN A 156 5.21 18.10 -3.04
N TYR A 157 4.34 17.29 -3.60
CA TYR A 157 4.45 15.84 -3.67
C TYR A 157 4.37 15.39 -5.12
N ASP A 158 5.11 14.36 -5.45
CA ASP A 158 4.89 13.61 -6.67
C ASP A 158 4.21 12.29 -6.30
N ALA A 159 3.49 11.68 -7.23
CA ALA A 159 2.95 10.35 -7.01
C ALA A 159 2.96 9.53 -8.30
N ALA A 160 3.01 8.22 -8.14
CA ALA A 160 2.83 7.26 -9.21
C ALA A 160 1.79 6.23 -8.78
N VAL A 161 0.78 6.01 -9.61
CA VAL A 161 -0.16 4.90 -9.49
C VAL A 161 0.32 3.81 -10.43
N THR A 162 0.64 2.64 -9.92
CA THR A 162 1.08 1.49 -10.71
C THR A 162 -0.04 0.47 -10.77
N PHE A 163 -0.48 0.11 -11.98
CA PHE A 163 -1.44 -0.96 -12.19
C PHE A 163 -0.73 -2.31 -12.26
N MET A 164 -1.48 -3.37 -11.94
CA MET A 164 -1.00 -4.74 -12.03
C MET A 164 -0.56 -5.06 -13.47
N ASP A 165 0.52 -5.81 -13.61
CA ASP A 165 0.93 -6.41 -14.89
C ASP A 165 0.00 -7.58 -15.28
N ASP A 166 0.27 -8.22 -16.43
CA ASP A 166 -0.59 -9.30 -16.93
C ASP A 166 -0.53 -10.53 -16.06
N GLU A 167 0.60 -10.84 -15.47
CA GLU A 167 0.81 -11.99 -14.61
C GLU A 167 0.05 -11.83 -13.28
N CYS A 168 0.19 -10.68 -12.64
CA CYS A 168 -0.56 -10.34 -11.44
C CYS A 168 -2.07 -10.30 -11.68
N LEU A 169 -2.53 -9.73 -12.82
CA LEU A 169 -3.95 -9.71 -13.17
C LEU A 169 -4.50 -11.12 -13.37
N ASP A 170 -3.75 -11.99 -14.06
CA ASP A 170 -4.15 -13.39 -14.28
C ASP A 170 -4.34 -14.12 -12.94
N GLU A 171 -3.38 -14.01 -12.04
CA GLU A 171 -3.43 -14.64 -10.71
C GLU A 171 -4.61 -14.13 -9.89
N VAL A 172 -4.78 -12.82 -9.78
CA VAL A 172 -5.84 -12.19 -8.99
C VAL A 172 -7.21 -12.53 -9.53
N ILE A 173 -7.41 -12.50 -10.86
CA ILE A 173 -8.69 -12.87 -11.48
C ILE A 173 -9.02 -14.34 -11.21
N ARG A 174 -8.05 -15.25 -11.38
CA ARG A 174 -8.27 -16.69 -11.13
C ARG A 174 -8.61 -16.97 -9.68
N GLU A 175 -7.99 -16.25 -8.76
CA GLU A 175 -8.26 -16.40 -7.35
C GLU A 175 -9.68 -15.94 -6.99
N HIS A 176 -10.08 -14.76 -7.45
CA HIS A 176 -11.44 -14.27 -7.22
C HIS A 176 -12.50 -15.15 -7.87
N ILE A 177 -12.24 -15.70 -9.06
CA ILE A 177 -13.12 -16.69 -9.70
C ILE A 177 -13.23 -17.94 -8.81
N ARG A 178 -12.12 -18.45 -8.28
CA ARG A 178 -12.09 -19.64 -7.41
C ARG A 178 -12.91 -19.40 -6.14
N HIS A 179 -12.73 -18.26 -5.46
CA HIS A 179 -13.48 -17.92 -4.26
C HIS A 179 -14.99 -17.79 -4.55
N TYR A 180 -15.33 -17.17 -5.68
CA TYR A 180 -16.73 -17.00 -6.09
C TYR A 180 -17.38 -18.34 -6.45
N ASP A 181 -16.73 -19.19 -7.27
CA ASP A 181 -17.23 -20.51 -7.67
C ASP A 181 -17.39 -21.44 -6.46
N HIS A 182 -16.39 -21.48 -5.60
CA HIS A 182 -16.43 -22.29 -4.38
C HIS A 182 -17.64 -21.94 -3.51
N PHE A 183 -17.85 -20.68 -3.23
CA PHE A 183 -18.90 -20.24 -2.33
C PHE A 183 -20.32 -20.38 -2.92
N TYR A 184 -20.51 -20.03 -4.20
CA TYR A 184 -21.85 -19.97 -4.80
C TYR A 184 -22.25 -21.23 -5.55
N PHE A 185 -21.31 -22.06 -6.03
CA PHE A 185 -21.57 -23.18 -6.92
C PHE A 185 -20.94 -24.51 -6.51
N SER A 186 -20.13 -24.57 -5.45
CA SER A 186 -19.74 -25.86 -4.85
C SER A 186 -20.97 -26.49 -4.19
N GLY A 187 -21.29 -27.71 -4.58
CA GLY A 187 -22.54 -28.41 -4.17
C GLY A 187 -22.57 -28.86 -2.71
N ASP A 188 -21.59 -28.51 -1.91
CA ASP A 188 -21.56 -28.81 -0.48
C ASP A 188 -22.59 -27.95 0.25
N ALA A 189 -23.41 -28.60 1.05
CA ALA A 189 -24.59 -28.01 1.68
C ALA A 189 -24.26 -26.64 2.28
N LYS A 190 -25.03 -25.62 1.90
CA LYS A 190 -24.94 -24.19 2.27
C LYS A 190 -24.87 -23.85 3.76
N SER A 191 -24.71 -24.85 4.63
CA SER A 191 -24.76 -24.71 6.09
C SER A 191 -23.42 -24.67 6.79
N ASP A 192 -22.28 -24.80 6.06
CA ASP A 192 -20.98 -25.00 6.70
C ASP A 192 -19.85 -24.11 6.14
N HIS A 193 -20.18 -23.06 5.38
CA HIS A 193 -19.18 -22.08 4.93
C HIS A 193 -18.70 -21.27 6.13
N SER A 194 -17.38 -21.17 6.28
CA SER A 194 -16.78 -20.31 7.30
C SER A 194 -17.01 -18.83 7.00
N ASP A 195 -16.97 -17.99 8.02
CA ASP A 195 -17.04 -16.52 7.86
C ASP A 195 -15.94 -16.01 6.90
N ASP A 196 -14.79 -16.68 6.86
CA ASP A 196 -13.67 -16.33 5.96
C ASP A 196 -14.01 -16.62 4.49
N GLU A 197 -14.67 -17.74 4.19
CA GLU A 197 -15.10 -18.06 2.81
C GLU A 197 -16.18 -17.11 2.31
N ALA A 198 -17.15 -16.78 3.16
CA ALA A 198 -18.16 -15.79 2.85
C ALA A 198 -17.54 -14.40 2.58
N HIS A 199 -16.54 -14.04 3.36
CA HIS A 199 -15.80 -12.79 3.17
C HIS A 199 -14.99 -12.80 1.87
N ALA A 200 -14.29 -13.89 1.56
CA ALA A 200 -13.53 -14.03 0.31
C ALA A 200 -14.44 -13.94 -0.93
N ALA A 201 -15.62 -14.57 -0.88
CA ALA A 201 -16.59 -14.49 -1.97
C ALA A 201 -17.19 -13.07 -2.13
N ALA A 202 -17.46 -12.37 -1.04
CA ALA A 202 -17.89 -10.98 -1.06
C ALA A 202 -16.82 -10.06 -1.68
N THR A 203 -15.55 -10.26 -1.32
CA THR A 203 -14.41 -9.53 -1.89
C THR A 203 -14.27 -9.82 -3.39
N ALA A 204 -14.44 -11.07 -3.82
CA ALA A 204 -14.44 -11.43 -5.23
C ALA A 204 -15.56 -10.73 -6.00
N LYS A 205 -16.76 -10.63 -5.41
CA LYS A 205 -17.86 -9.89 -6.04
C LYS A 205 -17.56 -8.41 -6.15
N GLU A 206 -17.00 -7.78 -5.08
CA GLU A 206 -16.57 -6.37 -5.12
C GLU A 206 -15.51 -6.12 -6.20
N PHE A 207 -14.59 -7.07 -6.40
CA PHE A 207 -13.60 -7.02 -7.47
C PHE A 207 -14.26 -6.99 -8.86
N PHE A 208 -15.18 -7.92 -9.16
CA PHE A 208 -15.90 -7.95 -10.43
C PHE A 208 -16.74 -6.68 -10.64
N ASP A 209 -17.46 -6.23 -9.61
CA ASP A 209 -18.25 -5.00 -9.67
C ASP A 209 -17.37 -3.78 -10.01
N ALA A 210 -16.16 -3.69 -9.46
CA ALA A 210 -15.22 -2.60 -9.73
C ALA A 210 -14.66 -2.68 -11.17
N VAL A 211 -14.23 -3.85 -11.62
CA VAL A 211 -13.67 -4.05 -12.97
C VAL A 211 -14.73 -3.77 -14.04
N PHE A 212 -15.96 -4.25 -13.87
CA PHE A 212 -17.07 -4.03 -14.79
C PHE A 212 -17.76 -2.68 -14.62
N ASN A 213 -17.41 -1.92 -13.58
CA ASN A 213 -18.04 -0.63 -13.27
C ASN A 213 -19.57 -0.68 -13.11
N THR A 214 -20.06 -1.72 -12.47
CA THR A 214 -21.50 -2.02 -12.38
C THR A 214 -22.31 -0.97 -11.63
N LYS A 215 -21.66 -0.12 -10.80
CA LYS A 215 -22.32 0.96 -10.06
C LYS A 215 -22.75 2.14 -10.94
N VAL A 216 -22.16 2.28 -12.11
CA VAL A 216 -22.36 3.43 -13.01
C VAL A 216 -23.15 3.05 -14.25
N ASP A 217 -23.07 1.79 -14.69
CA ASP A 217 -23.70 1.31 -15.93
C ASP A 217 -24.57 0.06 -15.68
N SER A 218 -25.89 0.22 -15.85
CA SER A 218 -26.85 -0.88 -15.74
C SER A 218 -26.65 -1.98 -16.79
N ILE A 219 -26.06 -1.64 -17.95
CA ILE A 219 -25.73 -2.61 -18.99
C ILE A 219 -24.56 -3.48 -18.52
N ALA A 220 -23.53 -2.86 -17.92
CA ALA A 220 -22.40 -3.58 -17.35
C ALA A 220 -22.82 -4.52 -16.22
N GLU A 221 -23.75 -4.11 -15.37
CA GLU A 221 -24.31 -4.99 -14.33
C GLU A 221 -25.03 -6.21 -14.94
N THR A 222 -25.81 -6.00 -15.99
CA THR A 222 -26.51 -7.10 -16.68
C THR A 222 -25.52 -8.07 -17.31
N GLU A 223 -24.46 -7.57 -17.93
CA GLU A 223 -23.41 -8.38 -18.53
C GLU A 223 -22.64 -9.17 -17.48
N LEU A 224 -22.24 -8.54 -16.37
CA LEU A 224 -21.57 -9.23 -15.27
C LEU A 224 -22.45 -10.32 -14.68
N ARG A 225 -23.74 -10.06 -14.44
CA ARG A 225 -24.67 -11.08 -13.95
C ARG A 225 -24.79 -12.28 -14.89
N ARG A 226 -24.75 -12.04 -16.21
CA ARG A 226 -24.72 -13.09 -17.23
C ARG A 226 -23.45 -13.93 -17.15
N LEU A 227 -22.32 -13.32 -16.85
CA LEU A 227 -21.02 -14.00 -16.72
C LEU A 227 -20.86 -14.76 -15.40
N LEU A 228 -21.49 -14.28 -14.32
CA LEU A 228 -21.44 -14.88 -12.98
C LEU A 228 -22.36 -16.11 -12.84
N VAL A 229 -22.34 -17.02 -13.82
CA VAL A 229 -23.04 -18.30 -13.78
C VAL A 229 -22.05 -19.45 -13.93
N ALA A 230 -22.36 -20.59 -13.31
CA ALA A 230 -21.44 -21.73 -13.23
C ALA A 230 -20.90 -22.18 -14.59
N SER A 231 -21.71 -22.14 -15.65
CA SER A 231 -21.27 -22.53 -17.00
C SER A 231 -20.18 -21.61 -17.56
N ASN A 232 -20.32 -20.28 -17.36
CA ASN A 232 -19.38 -19.27 -17.86
C ASN A 232 -18.11 -19.21 -17.03
N ILE A 233 -18.20 -19.51 -15.74
CA ILE A 233 -17.07 -19.67 -14.86
C ILE A 233 -16.20 -20.87 -15.32
N ARG A 234 -16.84 -22.03 -15.49
CA ARG A 234 -16.15 -23.29 -15.83
C ARG A 234 -15.60 -23.34 -17.26
N ASN A 235 -16.24 -22.66 -18.21
CA ASN A 235 -15.73 -22.55 -19.59
C ASN A 235 -14.72 -21.43 -19.80
N GLY A 236 -14.38 -20.67 -18.75
CA GLY A 236 -13.40 -19.58 -18.79
C GLY A 236 -13.91 -18.26 -19.37
N ALA A 237 -15.21 -18.13 -19.69
CA ALA A 237 -15.77 -16.91 -20.26
C ALA A 237 -15.67 -15.72 -19.29
N LEU A 238 -15.94 -15.95 -17.99
CA LEU A 238 -15.79 -14.93 -16.95
C LEU A 238 -14.35 -14.42 -16.88
N PHE A 239 -13.37 -15.33 -16.90
CA PHE A 239 -11.95 -14.96 -16.86
C PHE A 239 -11.57 -14.07 -18.06
N THR A 240 -11.91 -14.50 -19.27
CA THR A 240 -11.54 -13.80 -20.50
C THR A 240 -12.14 -12.39 -20.55
N GLU A 241 -13.43 -12.24 -20.22
CA GLU A 241 -14.08 -10.93 -20.22
C GLU A 241 -13.59 -10.04 -19.07
N THR A 242 -13.30 -10.61 -17.89
CA THR A 242 -12.73 -9.83 -16.77
C THR A 242 -11.36 -9.28 -17.11
N LEU A 243 -10.48 -10.09 -17.69
CA LEU A 243 -9.16 -9.66 -18.11
C LEU A 243 -9.24 -8.54 -19.17
N LYS A 244 -10.09 -8.72 -20.18
CA LYS A 244 -10.35 -7.71 -21.21
C LYS A 244 -10.88 -6.40 -20.61
N MET A 245 -11.80 -6.49 -19.68
CA MET A 245 -12.34 -5.30 -19.02
C MET A 245 -11.30 -4.61 -18.14
N ALA A 246 -10.46 -5.37 -17.41
CA ALA A 246 -9.37 -4.81 -16.63
C ALA A 246 -8.39 -4.01 -17.51
N HIS A 247 -7.96 -4.57 -18.66
CA HIS A 247 -7.11 -3.85 -19.62
C HIS A 247 -7.79 -2.58 -20.14
N LYS A 248 -9.04 -2.68 -20.57
CA LYS A 248 -9.81 -1.51 -21.01
C LYS A 248 -9.88 -0.44 -19.95
N ARG A 249 -10.11 -0.80 -18.69
CA ARG A 249 -10.16 0.14 -17.57
C ARG A 249 -8.81 0.82 -17.32
N ILE A 250 -7.70 0.09 -17.46
CA ILE A 250 -6.36 0.67 -17.36
C ILE A 250 -6.11 1.66 -18.52
N GLU A 251 -6.45 1.29 -19.75
CA GLU A 251 -6.31 2.17 -20.92
C GLU A 251 -7.13 3.46 -20.78
N GLU A 252 -8.37 3.38 -20.28
CA GLU A 252 -9.25 4.54 -20.03
C GLU A 252 -8.64 5.56 -19.05
N THR A 253 -7.71 5.15 -18.18
CA THR A 253 -7.03 6.06 -17.26
C THR A 253 -5.96 6.92 -17.92
N GLY A 254 -5.54 6.59 -19.14
CA GLY A 254 -4.40 7.20 -19.80
C GLY A 254 -3.04 6.75 -19.26
N ALA A 255 -2.98 5.64 -18.54
CA ALA A 255 -1.71 5.05 -18.08
C ALA A 255 -0.80 4.77 -19.28
N GLY A 256 0.50 5.03 -19.13
CA GLY A 256 1.50 4.76 -20.15
C GLY A 256 1.71 3.25 -20.41
N ALA A 257 2.65 2.94 -21.33
CA ALA A 257 3.01 1.56 -21.63
C ALA A 257 3.57 0.79 -20.41
N ASP A 258 4.12 1.51 -19.45
CA ASP A 258 4.58 1.00 -18.15
C ASP A 258 3.45 0.83 -17.12
N ARG A 259 2.20 1.01 -17.53
CA ARG A 259 1.00 0.93 -16.69
C ARG A 259 1.02 1.88 -15.48
N LYS A 260 1.58 3.06 -15.66
CA LYS A 260 1.69 4.06 -14.60
C LYS A 260 1.01 5.37 -14.97
N ILE A 261 0.45 6.01 -13.95
CA ILE A 261 0.00 7.40 -14.00
C ILE A 261 0.89 8.20 -13.06
N PHE A 262 1.42 9.31 -13.54
CA PHE A 262 2.28 10.19 -12.76
C PHE A 262 1.59 11.51 -12.42
N TYR A 263 1.77 11.92 -11.18
CA TYR A 263 1.37 13.22 -10.66
C TYR A 263 2.62 13.95 -10.20
N SER A 264 2.79 15.20 -10.58
CA SER A 264 4.00 15.97 -10.27
C SER A 264 3.67 17.29 -9.62
N ASP A 265 4.46 17.68 -8.62
CA ASP A 265 4.44 19.00 -7.96
C ASP A 265 3.08 19.41 -7.39
N MET A 266 2.34 18.47 -6.82
CA MET A 266 1.00 18.69 -6.30
C MET A 266 0.99 18.95 -4.79
N LYS A 267 0.06 19.77 -4.33
CA LYS A 267 -0.26 19.87 -2.90
C LYS A 267 -0.99 18.62 -2.43
N ILE A 268 -0.83 18.26 -1.16
CA ILE A 268 -1.38 17.01 -0.61
C ILE A 268 -2.91 16.89 -0.74
N GLY A 269 -3.65 17.96 -0.55
CA GLY A 269 -5.11 17.92 -0.64
C GLY A 269 -5.62 17.51 -2.02
N PRO A 270 -5.27 18.23 -3.11
CA PRO A 270 -5.58 17.84 -4.48
C PRO A 270 -5.06 16.44 -4.82
N LEU A 271 -3.80 16.12 -4.50
CA LEU A 271 -3.22 14.81 -4.79
C LEU A 271 -4.04 13.67 -4.19
N VAL A 272 -4.41 13.78 -2.92
CA VAL A 272 -5.18 12.76 -2.21
C VAL A 272 -6.59 12.59 -2.81
N GLU A 273 -7.21 13.65 -3.34
CA GLU A 273 -8.49 13.54 -4.05
C GLU A 273 -8.32 12.86 -5.42
N ASP A 274 -7.27 13.19 -6.16
CA ASP A 274 -7.01 12.62 -7.49
C ASP A 274 -6.67 11.12 -7.42
N ILE A 275 -5.90 10.69 -6.41
CA ILE A 275 -5.56 9.26 -6.23
C ILE A 275 -6.63 8.45 -5.49
N LYS A 276 -7.69 9.08 -5.02
CA LYS A 276 -8.69 8.47 -4.14
C LYS A 276 -9.36 7.22 -4.73
N SER A 277 -9.69 7.23 -6.02
CA SER A 277 -10.29 6.09 -6.72
C SER A 277 -9.35 4.89 -6.89
N TYR A 278 -8.04 5.10 -6.75
CA TYR A 278 -7.01 4.08 -6.85
C TYR A 278 -6.64 3.45 -5.50
N VAL A 279 -6.98 4.10 -4.40
CA VAL A 279 -6.59 3.64 -3.06
C VAL A 279 -7.76 3.18 -2.21
N SER A 280 -8.99 3.55 -2.57
CA SER A 280 -10.16 3.19 -1.76
C SER A 280 -11.42 3.03 -2.61
N GLN A 281 -12.34 2.20 -2.11
CA GLN A 281 -13.66 2.08 -2.69
C GLN A 281 -14.42 3.40 -2.52
N GLN A 282 -15.04 3.88 -3.61
CA GLN A 282 -15.91 5.06 -3.62
C GLN A 282 -17.35 4.64 -3.88
N ASP A 283 -18.31 5.37 -3.27
CA ASP A 283 -19.74 5.07 -3.46
C ASP A 283 -20.25 5.63 -4.79
N ASP A 284 -19.74 6.77 -5.24
CA ASP A 284 -20.29 7.55 -6.37
C ASP A 284 -19.38 7.62 -7.61
N VAL A 285 -18.14 7.10 -7.53
CA VAL A 285 -17.15 7.18 -8.61
C VAL A 285 -16.61 5.78 -8.91
N PRO A 286 -16.36 5.45 -10.19
CA PRO A 286 -15.69 4.21 -10.55
C PRO A 286 -14.38 4.04 -9.79
N SER A 287 -14.27 2.97 -9.04
CA SER A 287 -13.09 2.71 -8.22
C SER A 287 -12.22 1.66 -8.89
N LEU A 288 -10.93 1.95 -9.06
CA LEU A 288 -9.97 1.08 -9.74
C LEU A 288 -8.98 0.40 -8.78
N TRP A 289 -9.15 0.61 -7.47
CA TRP A 289 -8.25 0.08 -6.45
C TRP A 289 -7.97 -1.42 -6.58
N THR A 290 -8.92 -2.18 -7.13
CA THR A 290 -8.85 -3.64 -7.26
C THR A 290 -7.84 -4.12 -8.31
N ILE A 291 -7.43 -3.26 -9.23
CA ILE A 291 -6.45 -3.55 -10.30
C ILE A 291 -5.18 -2.69 -10.16
N VAL A 292 -5.07 -1.96 -9.06
CA VAL A 292 -3.87 -1.18 -8.71
C VAL A 292 -2.93 -2.06 -7.89
N GLN A 293 -1.68 -2.14 -8.30
CA GLN A 293 -0.62 -2.84 -7.58
C GLN A 293 -0.16 -2.04 -6.35
N ASP A 294 0.21 -0.79 -6.55
CA ASP A 294 0.56 0.15 -5.48
C ASP A 294 0.41 1.60 -5.92
N VAL A 295 0.36 2.48 -4.92
CA VAL A 295 0.47 3.92 -5.11
C VAL A 295 1.70 4.40 -4.35
N SER A 296 2.68 4.95 -5.08
CA SER A 296 3.88 5.53 -4.50
C SER A 296 3.74 7.04 -4.40
N ILE A 297 3.91 7.61 -3.20
CA ILE A 297 3.93 9.05 -2.94
C ILE A 297 5.37 9.45 -2.60
N TYR A 298 5.93 10.38 -3.36
CA TYR A 298 7.29 10.87 -3.20
C TYR A 298 7.27 12.19 -2.44
N LEU A 299 8.05 12.26 -1.36
CA LEU A 299 8.12 13.42 -0.48
C LEU A 299 9.52 13.62 0.10
N GLY A 300 9.81 14.86 0.54
CA GLY A 300 10.98 15.15 1.37
C GLY A 300 10.65 14.82 2.83
N SER A 301 11.36 13.89 3.44
CA SER A 301 11.35 13.66 4.89
C SER A 301 12.67 13.07 5.34
N ALA A 302 13.03 13.30 6.61
CA ALA A 302 14.25 12.76 7.18
C ALA A 302 14.28 11.22 7.06
N LEU A 303 13.15 10.56 7.35
CA LEU A 303 13.04 9.11 7.32
C LEU A 303 13.21 8.55 5.89
N SER A 304 12.54 9.15 4.90
CA SER A 304 12.64 8.67 3.51
C SER A 304 14.02 8.94 2.90
N ARG A 305 14.70 10.02 3.33
CA ARG A 305 16.08 10.32 2.90
C ARG A 305 17.08 9.26 3.34
N GLU A 306 16.87 8.64 4.50
CA GLU A 306 17.67 7.52 4.99
C GLU A 306 17.36 6.19 4.26
N GLY A 307 16.58 6.24 3.20
CA GLY A 307 16.22 5.08 2.40
C GLY A 307 15.12 4.20 3.03
N ILE A 308 14.33 4.74 3.96
CA ILE A 308 13.19 4.01 4.53
C ILE A 308 11.93 4.37 3.77
N CYS A 309 11.34 3.38 3.10
CA CYS A 309 10.02 3.46 2.49
C CYS A 309 8.98 2.97 3.48
N VAL A 310 8.08 3.84 3.91
CA VAL A 310 6.96 3.45 4.76
C VAL A 310 5.80 2.99 3.89
N VAL A 311 5.24 1.82 4.20
CA VAL A 311 4.12 1.24 3.45
C VAL A 311 2.87 1.21 4.33
N ASP A 312 1.81 1.91 3.91
CA ASP A 312 0.48 1.84 4.50
C ASP A 312 -0.29 0.69 3.86
N LEU A 313 -0.51 -0.36 4.63
CA LEU A 313 -1.25 -1.53 4.16
C LEU A 313 -2.74 -1.44 4.54
N PRO A 314 -3.64 -2.00 3.71
CA PRO A 314 -5.07 -2.09 4.03
C PRO A 314 -5.31 -2.68 5.41
N GLY A 315 -6.26 -2.11 6.15
CA GLY A 315 -6.58 -2.55 7.52
C GLY A 315 -7.27 -3.91 7.62
N LYS A 316 -7.76 -4.44 6.50
CA LYS A 316 -8.23 -5.81 6.35
C LYS A 316 -7.15 -6.58 5.59
N LEU A 317 -6.13 -7.00 6.30
CA LEU A 317 -5.13 -7.90 5.76
C LEU A 317 -5.67 -9.33 5.78
N GLN A 318 -6.25 -9.79 4.68
CA GLN A 318 -5.88 -11.09 4.18
C GLN A 318 -4.53 -10.89 3.48
N LEU A 319 -3.48 -11.27 4.19
CA LEU A 319 -2.12 -11.32 3.64
C LEU A 319 -2.09 -12.37 2.53
N GLN A 320 -2.41 -11.97 1.32
CA GLN A 320 -1.84 -12.57 0.14
C GLN A 320 -0.53 -11.83 -0.14
N ILE A 321 0.44 -12.08 0.70
CA ILE A 321 1.82 -11.81 0.35
C ILE A 321 2.22 -12.98 -0.53
N SER A 322 2.00 -12.84 -1.83
CA SER A 322 2.79 -13.57 -2.81
C SER A 322 4.22 -13.06 -2.65
N TYR A 323 5.03 -13.81 -1.93
CA TYR A 323 6.46 -13.61 -1.91
C TYR A 323 6.99 -13.95 -3.30
N VAL A 324 7.50 -12.94 -3.99
CA VAL A 324 8.49 -13.12 -5.06
C VAL A 324 9.87 -12.94 -4.45
#